data_1608548e98c212be07cba527a827532b
#
_entry.id   1608548e98c212be07cba527a827532b
#
_cell.length_a   1.000
_cell.length_b   1.000
_cell.length_c   1.000
_cell.angle_alpha   90.00
_cell.angle_beta   90.00
_cell.angle_gamma   90.00
#
_symmetry.space_group_name_H-M   'P 1'
#
loop_
_entity.id
_entity.type
_entity.pdbx_description
1 polymer ?
#
loop_
_entity_poly.entity_id
_entity_poly.type
_entity_poly.pdbx_seq_one_letter_code
_entity_poly.pdbx_strand_id
1 'polypeptide(L)'
;GDVYKRQQIRHEAVDGAVNEEEVNRMKVQAVPTVFADGEQIHVGRGNIGDLLEKLEVRYGASVSESFETKEYDVLVAGGGPAGAAAAIYSARKGLRVAVVAERIGGQVNETMGIENLISVPRTTGKELAQDLKSHLAAYHIDILENRRIEKAEVVGEMKALSVKGGESYKAPVLIIATGANWRKLNVPGEEKYIGHGVAFCPHCDGPFYKGKEVAVIGGGNSGVEA
;
A
#
# COMPACT_ATOMS: atom_id res chain seq x y z
N GLY A 1 19.03 7.01 -6.49
CA GLY A 1 19.65 6.93 -7.84
C GLY A 1 20.11 5.53 -8.23
N ASP A 2 20.32 4.61 -7.27
CA ASP A 2 20.93 3.30 -7.57
C ASP A 2 19.93 2.19 -7.90
N VAL A 3 18.66 2.36 -7.60
CA VAL A 3 17.61 1.38 -7.91
C VAL A 3 17.42 1.22 -9.43
N TYR A 4 17.63 2.26 -10.20
CA TYR A 4 17.47 2.23 -11.66
C TYR A 4 18.64 1.61 -12.43
N LYS A 5 19.81 1.48 -11.84
CA LYS A 5 21.00 0.93 -12.54
C LYS A 5 21.03 -0.60 -12.64
N ARG A 6 20.20 -1.30 -11.88
CA ARG A 6 20.14 -2.78 -11.86
C ARG A 6 18.94 -3.37 -12.61
N GLN A 7 18.17 -2.54 -13.33
CA GLN A 7 16.97 -3.03 -14.03
C GLN A 7 17.37 -3.73 -15.33
N GLN A 8 17.09 -5.02 -15.38
CA GLN A 8 17.13 -5.80 -16.63
C GLN A 8 15.85 -5.60 -17.47
N ILE A 9 14.85 -4.88 -16.93
CA ILE A 9 13.57 -4.61 -17.58
C ILE A 9 13.60 -3.22 -18.20
N ARG A 10 13.46 -3.17 -19.53
CA ARG A 10 13.22 -1.92 -20.26
C ARG A 10 11.71 -1.66 -20.28
N HIS A 11 11.28 -0.48 -19.93
CA HIS A 11 9.86 -0.10 -19.98
C HIS A 11 9.66 1.14 -20.85
N GLU A 12 8.51 1.20 -21.49
CA GLU A 12 8.05 2.33 -22.28
C GLU A 12 6.60 2.63 -21.91
N ALA A 13 6.28 3.90 -21.75
CA ALA A 13 4.90 4.36 -21.54
C ALA A 13 4.39 4.97 -22.84
N VAL A 14 3.30 4.44 -23.34
CA VAL A 14 2.67 4.88 -24.61
C VAL A 14 1.35 5.57 -24.29
N ASP A 15 1.20 6.82 -24.71
CA ASP A 15 -0.07 7.51 -24.64
C ASP A 15 -0.96 7.05 -25.81
N GLY A 16 -2.02 6.32 -25.49
CA GLY A 16 -2.93 5.75 -26.48
C GLY A 16 -3.74 6.80 -27.27
N ALA A 17 -3.90 8.00 -26.75
CA ALA A 17 -4.58 9.07 -27.46
C ALA A 17 -3.76 9.66 -28.63
N VAL A 18 -2.44 9.49 -28.55
CA VAL A 18 -1.49 10.02 -29.57
C VAL A 18 -0.98 8.90 -30.48
N ASN A 19 -1.02 7.64 -30.02
CA ASN A 19 -0.46 6.48 -30.71
C ASN A 19 -1.53 5.47 -31.14
N GLU A 20 -2.53 5.92 -31.89
CA GLU A 20 -3.67 5.09 -32.31
C GLU A 20 -3.26 3.84 -33.10
N GLU A 21 -2.22 3.91 -33.93
CA GLU A 21 -1.73 2.75 -34.69
C GLU A 21 -1.26 1.63 -33.75
N GLU A 22 -0.54 1.97 -32.69
CA GLU A 22 -0.06 1.00 -31.71
C GLU A 22 -1.19 0.42 -30.86
N VAL A 23 -2.15 1.26 -30.43
CA VAL A 23 -3.36 0.84 -29.74
C VAL A 23 -4.14 -0.19 -30.54
N ASN A 24 -4.32 0.07 -31.84
CA ASN A 24 -5.01 -0.85 -32.73
C ASN A 24 -4.22 -2.13 -32.98
N ARG A 25 -2.90 -2.03 -33.18
CA ARG A 25 -2.00 -3.16 -33.38
C ARG A 25 -2.03 -4.10 -32.17
N MET A 26 -1.97 -3.56 -30.95
CA MET A 26 -1.96 -4.28 -29.70
C MET A 26 -3.37 -4.66 -29.20
N LYS A 27 -4.42 -4.27 -29.93
CA LYS A 27 -5.84 -4.52 -29.60
C LYS A 27 -6.22 -4.07 -28.19
N VAL A 28 -5.73 -2.90 -27.77
CA VAL A 28 -6.02 -2.32 -26.46
C VAL A 28 -7.49 -1.95 -26.37
N GLN A 29 -8.22 -2.52 -25.41
CA GLN A 29 -9.66 -2.27 -25.20
C GLN A 29 -9.94 -1.38 -23.98
N ALA A 30 -8.99 -1.23 -23.09
CA ALA A 30 -9.11 -0.42 -21.88
C ALA A 30 -7.75 0.13 -21.45
N VAL A 31 -7.75 1.23 -20.70
CA VAL A 31 -6.53 1.85 -20.19
C VAL A 31 -6.59 1.99 -18.67
N PRO A 32 -5.45 1.83 -17.97
CA PRO A 32 -4.15 1.40 -18.48
C PRO A 32 -4.11 -0.09 -18.85
N THR A 33 -3.36 -0.46 -19.87
CA THR A 33 -3.06 -1.85 -20.21
C THR A 33 -1.55 -2.03 -20.23
N VAL A 34 -1.06 -3.10 -19.64
CA VAL A 34 0.37 -3.42 -19.58
C VAL A 34 0.66 -4.67 -20.40
N PHE A 35 1.65 -4.56 -21.26
CA PHE A 35 2.17 -5.66 -22.07
C PHE A 35 3.59 -6.01 -21.62
N ALA A 36 3.94 -7.28 -21.68
CA ALA A 36 5.30 -7.76 -21.50
C ALA A 36 5.63 -8.71 -22.66
N ASP A 37 6.66 -8.38 -23.42
CA ASP A 37 7.06 -9.10 -24.66
C ASP A 37 5.90 -9.30 -25.65
N GLY A 38 5.05 -8.26 -25.79
CA GLY A 38 3.92 -8.28 -26.70
C GLY A 38 2.66 -9.00 -26.17
N GLU A 39 2.71 -9.59 -24.99
CA GLU A 39 1.58 -10.25 -24.34
C GLU A 39 0.95 -9.38 -23.28
N GLN A 40 -0.38 -9.30 -23.25
CA GLN A 40 -1.12 -8.51 -22.27
C GLN A 40 -1.06 -9.18 -20.89
N ILE A 41 -0.44 -8.52 -19.92
CA ILE A 41 -0.29 -9.04 -18.55
C ILE A 41 -1.22 -8.37 -17.53
N HIS A 42 -1.70 -7.14 -17.83
CA HIS A 42 -2.59 -6.44 -16.93
C HIS A 42 -3.48 -5.45 -17.69
N VAL A 43 -4.74 -5.30 -17.22
CA VAL A 43 -5.71 -4.32 -17.72
C VAL A 43 -6.39 -3.64 -16.54
N GLY A 44 -6.61 -2.34 -16.67
CA GLY A 44 -7.29 -1.53 -15.67
C GLY A 44 -6.36 -1.05 -14.55
N ARG A 45 -6.96 -0.41 -13.55
CA ARG A 45 -6.22 0.07 -12.38
C ARG A 45 -5.75 -1.12 -11.55
N GLY A 46 -4.48 -1.13 -11.18
CA GLY A 46 -3.87 -2.12 -10.31
C GLY A 46 -2.83 -1.48 -9.40
N ASN A 47 -2.42 -2.18 -8.36
CA ASN A 47 -1.28 -1.76 -7.57
C ASN A 47 0.02 -2.31 -8.18
N ILE A 48 1.13 -1.68 -7.83
CA ILE A 48 2.44 -2.08 -8.34
C ILE A 48 2.84 -3.48 -7.87
N GLY A 49 2.38 -3.92 -6.70
CA GLY A 49 2.65 -5.25 -6.17
C GLY A 49 2.07 -6.36 -7.05
N ASP A 50 0.81 -6.20 -7.50
CA ASP A 50 0.15 -7.16 -8.39
C ASP A 50 0.85 -7.24 -9.75
N LEU A 51 1.36 -6.10 -10.26
CA LEU A 51 2.11 -6.06 -11.50
C LEU A 51 3.46 -6.77 -11.35
N LEU A 52 4.17 -6.51 -10.26
CA LEU A 52 5.45 -7.17 -9.96
C LEU A 52 5.27 -8.68 -9.80
N GLU A 53 4.21 -9.14 -9.13
CA GLU A 53 3.90 -10.57 -9.01
C GLU A 53 3.69 -11.24 -10.37
N LYS A 54 2.97 -10.59 -11.28
CA LYS A 54 2.78 -11.10 -12.65
C LYS A 54 4.10 -11.17 -13.43
N LEU A 55 4.98 -10.18 -13.24
CA LEU A 55 6.30 -10.17 -13.84
C LEU A 55 7.20 -11.25 -13.23
N GLU A 56 7.15 -11.46 -11.92
CA GLU A 56 7.88 -12.54 -11.24
C GLU A 56 7.44 -13.93 -11.73
N VAL A 57 6.13 -14.15 -11.88
CA VAL A 57 5.60 -15.42 -12.42
C VAL A 57 6.08 -15.66 -13.84
N ARG A 58 6.19 -14.61 -14.66
CA ARG A 58 6.57 -14.72 -16.08
C ARG A 58 8.07 -14.90 -16.29
N TYR A 59 8.87 -14.12 -15.59
CA TYR A 59 10.32 -14.05 -15.84
C TYR A 59 11.14 -14.79 -14.78
N GLY A 60 10.49 -15.31 -13.76
CA GLY A 60 11.15 -15.88 -12.59
C GLY A 60 11.76 -14.79 -11.70
N ALA A 61 11.78 -15.03 -10.41
CA ALA A 61 12.57 -14.22 -9.50
C ALA A 61 14.04 -14.63 -9.68
N SER A 62 14.75 -13.98 -10.59
CA SER A 62 16.20 -14.19 -10.74
C SER A 62 16.97 -13.44 -9.66
N VAL A 63 16.62 -13.62 -8.41
CA VAL A 63 17.37 -13.01 -7.30
C VAL A 63 17.78 -14.08 -6.32
N SER A 64 18.91 -14.71 -6.62
CA SER A 64 19.79 -15.26 -5.60
C SER A 64 20.79 -14.19 -5.14
N GLU A 65 20.38 -12.92 -5.00
CA GLU A 65 21.16 -11.97 -4.24
C GLU A 65 20.85 -12.26 -2.77
N SER A 66 21.84 -12.67 -2.00
CA SER A 66 21.77 -12.68 -0.54
C SER A 66 21.59 -11.22 -0.11
N PHE A 67 20.35 -10.83 0.17
CA PHE A 67 20.09 -9.51 0.72
C PHE A 67 20.78 -9.41 2.08
N GLU A 68 21.65 -8.44 2.23
CA GLU A 68 22.23 -8.12 3.51
C GLU A 68 21.09 -7.68 4.45
N THR A 69 20.97 -8.34 5.59
CA THR A 69 19.99 -8.00 6.61
C THR A 69 20.32 -6.62 7.18
N LYS A 70 19.43 -5.65 7.00
CA LYS A 70 19.60 -4.33 7.59
C LYS A 70 19.14 -4.30 9.04
N GLU A 71 19.91 -3.63 9.88
CA GLU A 71 19.63 -3.50 11.32
C GLU A 71 19.23 -2.07 11.69
N TYR A 72 18.23 -1.99 12.56
CA TYR A 72 17.66 -0.76 13.10
C TYR A 72 17.54 -0.85 14.62
N ASP A 73 17.24 0.26 15.28
CA ASP A 73 16.92 0.27 16.71
C ASP A 73 15.43 -0.06 16.90
N VAL A 74 14.59 0.38 15.95
CA VAL A 74 13.16 0.09 15.96
C VAL A 74 12.68 -0.23 14.54
N LEU A 75 11.95 -1.34 14.40
CA LEU A 75 11.16 -1.64 13.22
C LEU A 75 9.69 -1.34 13.50
N VAL A 76 9.04 -0.70 12.53
CA VAL A 76 7.59 -0.48 12.57
C VAL A 76 6.95 -1.23 11.40
N ALA A 77 6.12 -2.21 11.71
CA ALA A 77 5.37 -2.99 10.73
C ALA A 77 4.04 -2.30 10.45
N GLY A 78 3.92 -1.66 9.28
CA GLY A 78 2.73 -0.96 8.84
C GLY A 78 2.91 0.56 8.73
N GLY A 79 2.43 1.12 7.62
CA GLY A 79 2.59 2.53 7.22
C GLY A 79 1.36 3.41 7.42
N GLY A 80 0.36 2.94 8.18
CA GLY A 80 -0.82 3.74 8.53
C GLY A 80 -0.54 4.83 9.58
N PRO A 81 -1.54 5.59 10.01
CA PRO A 81 -1.36 6.68 10.99
C PRO A 81 -0.69 6.23 12.29
N ALA A 82 -1.03 5.05 12.80
CA ALA A 82 -0.42 4.50 14.01
C ALA A 82 1.07 4.18 13.81
N GLY A 83 1.43 3.57 12.68
CA GLY A 83 2.82 3.27 12.34
C GLY A 83 3.64 4.54 12.11
N ALA A 84 3.09 5.52 11.42
CA ALA A 84 3.73 6.81 11.22
C ALA A 84 3.99 7.53 12.55
N ALA A 85 3.00 7.58 13.44
CA ALA A 85 3.16 8.17 14.76
C ALA A 85 4.26 7.45 15.57
N ALA A 86 4.22 6.11 15.62
CA ALA A 86 5.22 5.32 16.32
C ALA A 86 6.64 5.57 15.79
N ALA A 87 6.80 5.60 14.47
CA ALA A 87 8.10 5.85 13.83
C ALA A 87 8.64 7.24 14.12
N ILE A 88 7.80 8.27 13.96
CA ILE A 88 8.19 9.66 14.21
C ILE A 88 8.62 9.85 15.67
N TYR A 89 7.84 9.34 16.63
CA TYR A 89 8.20 9.49 18.04
C TYR A 89 9.45 8.67 18.42
N SER A 90 9.68 7.54 17.81
CA SER A 90 10.93 6.78 18.00
C SER A 90 12.13 7.54 17.43
N ALA A 91 12.02 8.08 16.21
CA ALA A 91 13.07 8.86 15.57
C ALA A 91 13.40 10.15 16.36
N ARG A 92 12.39 10.80 16.93
CA ARG A 92 12.58 11.98 17.81
C ARG A 92 13.38 11.67 19.10
N LYS A 93 13.52 10.39 19.46
CA LYS A 93 14.40 9.93 20.55
C LYS A 93 15.83 9.60 20.08
N GLY A 94 16.15 9.89 18.82
CA GLY A 94 17.46 9.62 18.24
C GLY A 94 17.67 8.16 17.81
N LEU A 95 16.61 7.37 17.72
CA LEU A 95 16.69 5.97 17.30
C LEU A 95 16.68 5.88 15.77
N ARG A 96 17.41 4.89 15.24
CA ARG A 96 17.35 4.52 13.81
C ARG A 96 16.10 3.69 13.58
N VAL A 97 15.19 4.20 12.76
CA VAL A 97 13.87 3.62 12.57
C VAL A 97 13.62 3.28 11.11
N ALA A 98 13.04 2.11 10.86
CA ALA A 98 12.45 1.79 9.58
C ALA A 98 10.95 1.52 9.70
N VAL A 99 10.19 2.01 8.73
CA VAL A 99 8.78 1.64 8.51
C VAL A 99 8.71 0.70 7.34
N VAL A 100 8.23 -0.52 7.58
CA VAL A 100 8.05 -1.56 6.56
C VAL A 100 6.57 -1.67 6.24
N ALA A 101 6.17 -1.37 5.00
CA ALA A 101 4.76 -1.33 4.62
C ALA A 101 4.56 -1.56 3.11
N GLU A 102 3.38 -2.02 2.73
CA GLU A 102 2.99 -2.04 1.32
C GLU A 102 2.79 -0.61 0.79
N ARG A 103 2.20 0.28 1.61
CA ARG A 103 1.99 1.71 1.27
C ARG A 103 1.92 2.56 2.53
N ILE A 104 2.34 3.81 2.43
CA ILE A 104 2.11 4.81 3.50
C ILE A 104 0.67 5.30 3.44
N GLY A 105 0.10 5.61 4.62
CA GLY A 105 -1.31 5.94 4.81
C GLY A 105 -2.19 4.72 5.11
N GLY A 106 -1.79 3.51 4.67
CA GLY A 106 -2.61 2.31 4.88
C GLY A 106 -4.04 2.49 4.35
N GLN A 107 -5.04 2.14 5.14
CA GLN A 107 -6.47 2.22 4.74
C GLN A 107 -7.01 3.63 4.53
N VAL A 108 -6.40 4.68 5.12
CA VAL A 108 -6.90 6.05 4.91
C VAL A 108 -6.85 6.46 3.44
N ASN A 109 -5.98 5.85 2.62
CA ASN A 109 -5.95 6.09 1.18
C ASN A 109 -7.28 5.80 0.46
N GLU A 110 -8.14 4.98 1.05
CA GLU A 110 -9.42 4.57 0.48
C GLU A 110 -10.58 5.47 0.95
N THR A 111 -10.33 6.36 1.92
CA THR A 111 -11.33 7.27 2.46
C THR A 111 -11.44 8.53 1.60
N MET A 112 -12.65 8.86 1.14
CA MET A 112 -12.92 10.02 0.29
C MET A 112 -12.77 11.34 1.04
N GLY A 113 -13.32 11.42 2.24
CA GLY A 113 -13.28 12.61 3.08
C GLY A 113 -13.06 12.25 4.55
N ILE A 114 -12.27 13.05 5.24
CA ILE A 114 -11.93 12.87 6.65
C ILE A 114 -12.26 14.18 7.35
N GLU A 115 -13.23 14.15 8.27
CA GLU A 115 -13.71 15.32 9.05
C GLU A 115 -13.62 15.08 10.56
N ASN A 116 -13.14 13.89 10.96
CA ASN A 116 -13.05 13.47 12.36
C ASN A 116 -11.60 13.41 12.90
N LEU A 117 -10.64 13.99 12.16
CA LEU A 117 -9.27 14.12 12.63
C LEU A 117 -9.11 15.43 13.40
N ILE A 118 -8.77 15.34 14.69
CA ILE A 118 -8.58 16.53 15.55
C ILE A 118 -7.51 17.44 14.94
N SER A 119 -7.77 18.75 14.93
CA SER A 119 -6.99 19.82 14.34
C SER A 119 -7.02 19.92 12.81
N VAL A 120 -7.63 18.96 12.12
CA VAL A 120 -7.80 18.96 10.66
C VAL A 120 -9.31 18.94 10.37
N PRO A 121 -9.97 20.11 10.17
CA PRO A 121 -11.42 20.16 9.98
C PRO A 121 -11.93 19.37 8.79
N ARG A 122 -11.10 19.28 7.72
CA ARG A 122 -11.43 18.51 6.53
C ARG A 122 -10.14 18.19 5.74
N THR A 123 -10.02 16.96 5.30
CA THR A 123 -8.97 16.49 4.38
C THR A 123 -9.49 15.28 3.59
N THR A 124 -8.70 14.81 2.64
CA THR A 124 -8.95 13.53 1.96
C THR A 124 -7.95 12.48 2.46
N GLY A 125 -8.29 11.21 2.27
CA GLY A 125 -7.38 10.13 2.65
C GLY A 125 -6.04 10.20 1.89
N LYS A 126 -6.06 10.62 0.64
CA LYS A 126 -4.85 10.79 -0.18
C LYS A 126 -3.96 11.93 0.33
N GLU A 127 -4.56 13.06 0.69
CA GLU A 127 -3.84 14.20 1.28
C GLU A 127 -3.23 13.79 2.61
N LEU A 128 -3.99 13.17 3.50
CA LEU A 128 -3.48 12.69 4.78
C LEU A 128 -2.33 11.69 4.61
N ALA A 129 -2.44 10.75 3.66
CA ALA A 129 -1.35 9.81 3.38
C ALA A 129 -0.09 10.52 2.89
N GLN A 130 -0.22 11.54 2.05
CA GLN A 130 0.90 12.35 1.58
C GLN A 130 1.53 13.16 2.72
N ASP A 131 0.73 13.73 3.61
CA ASP A 131 1.20 14.47 4.78
C ASP A 131 1.95 13.55 5.74
N LEU A 132 1.44 12.35 6.01
CA LEU A 132 2.13 11.34 6.80
C LEU A 132 3.49 10.96 6.19
N LYS A 133 3.54 10.77 4.88
CA LYS A 133 4.79 10.46 4.17
C LYS A 133 5.80 11.60 4.26
N SER A 134 5.35 12.83 4.07
CA SER A 134 6.18 14.03 4.19
C SER A 134 6.71 14.20 5.61
N HIS A 135 5.87 13.92 6.61
CA HIS A 135 6.26 14.01 8.02
C HIS A 135 7.29 12.94 8.40
N LEU A 136 7.11 11.69 7.95
CA LEU A 136 8.10 10.63 8.12
C LEU A 136 9.46 11.01 7.51
N ALA A 137 9.44 11.54 6.28
CA ALA A 137 10.64 11.95 5.57
C ALA A 137 11.44 13.07 6.29
N ALA A 138 10.78 13.90 7.09
CA ALA A 138 11.43 14.97 7.86
C ALA A 138 12.32 14.46 9.02
N TYR A 139 12.25 13.17 9.37
CA TYR A 139 12.92 12.58 10.54
C TYR A 139 13.96 11.50 10.21
N HIS A 140 14.52 11.45 9.02
CA HIS A 140 15.51 10.43 8.63
C HIS A 140 15.07 8.99 8.91
N ILE A 141 13.76 8.72 8.74
CA ILE A 141 13.18 7.38 8.88
C ILE A 141 13.31 6.66 7.53
N ASP A 142 13.82 5.44 7.54
CA ASP A 142 13.83 4.60 6.35
C ASP A 142 12.40 4.14 6.04
N ILE A 143 11.83 4.68 4.95
CA ILE A 143 10.47 4.35 4.49
C ILE A 143 10.60 3.25 3.44
N LEU A 144 10.30 2.01 3.85
CA LEU A 144 10.41 0.82 3.02
C LEU A 144 9.01 0.46 2.50
N GLU A 145 8.59 1.18 1.45
CA GLU A 145 7.31 0.94 0.75
C GLU A 145 7.41 -0.23 -0.23
N ASN A 146 6.24 -0.73 -0.65
CA ASN A 146 6.09 -1.90 -1.53
C ASN A 146 6.72 -3.17 -0.92
N ARG A 147 6.70 -3.27 0.40
CA ARG A 147 7.20 -4.42 1.17
C ARG A 147 6.03 -5.11 1.87
N ARG A 148 5.65 -6.27 1.36
CA ARG A 148 4.66 -7.13 2.01
C ARG A 148 5.36 -8.00 3.04
N ILE A 149 5.06 -7.78 4.30
CA ILE A 149 5.60 -8.58 5.40
C ILE A 149 4.98 -9.97 5.34
N GLU A 150 5.82 -11.00 5.26
CA GLU A 150 5.40 -12.39 5.25
C GLU A 150 5.59 -13.06 6.59
N LYS A 151 6.66 -12.68 7.33
CA LYS A 151 7.00 -13.29 8.59
C LYS A 151 7.57 -12.28 9.57
N ALA A 152 7.19 -12.44 10.83
CA ALA A 152 7.83 -11.78 11.96
C ALA A 152 8.26 -12.87 12.96
N GLU A 153 9.50 -12.84 13.41
CA GLU A 153 10.04 -13.84 14.31
C GLU A 153 11.01 -13.23 15.31
N VAL A 154 11.23 -13.95 16.41
CA VAL A 154 12.21 -13.60 17.43
C VAL A 154 13.46 -14.44 17.19
N VAL A 155 14.60 -13.77 17.00
CA VAL A 155 15.90 -14.39 16.77
C VAL A 155 16.88 -13.90 17.85
N GLY A 156 17.01 -14.66 18.92
CA GLY A 156 17.71 -14.22 20.11
C GLY A 156 17.03 -13.02 20.77
N GLU A 157 17.76 -11.94 20.95
CA GLU A 157 17.21 -10.68 21.49
C GLU A 157 16.57 -9.79 20.41
N MET A 158 16.79 -10.11 19.13
CA MET A 158 16.31 -9.34 18.00
C MET A 158 14.95 -9.85 17.51
N LYS A 159 14.19 -8.96 16.88
CA LYS A 159 12.99 -9.26 16.12
C LYS A 159 13.33 -9.08 14.64
N ALA A 160 12.99 -10.08 13.85
CA ALA A 160 13.25 -10.07 12.41
C ALA A 160 11.93 -9.97 11.65
N LEU A 161 11.92 -9.15 10.60
CA LEU A 161 10.87 -9.10 9.60
C LEU A 161 11.42 -9.61 8.27
N SER A 162 10.73 -10.57 7.68
CA SER A 162 11.00 -11.00 6.31
C SER A 162 9.85 -10.52 5.41
N VAL A 163 10.19 -10.01 4.24
CA VAL A 163 9.23 -9.50 3.27
C VAL A 163 9.26 -10.32 1.99
N LYS A 164 8.17 -10.27 1.24
CA LYS A 164 8.10 -10.87 -0.09
C LYS A 164 9.23 -10.32 -0.95
N GLY A 165 9.98 -11.20 -1.61
CA GLY A 165 11.17 -10.82 -2.39
C GLY A 165 12.50 -11.08 -1.67
N GLY A 166 12.49 -11.58 -0.42
CA GLY A 166 13.66 -12.11 0.29
C GLY A 166 14.44 -11.10 1.13
N GLU A 167 14.11 -9.82 1.11
CA GLU A 167 14.72 -8.83 2.01
C GLU A 167 14.35 -9.12 3.47
N SER A 168 15.28 -8.87 4.39
CA SER A 168 15.02 -9.01 5.82
C SER A 168 15.57 -7.83 6.61
N TYR A 169 14.92 -7.55 7.74
CA TYR A 169 15.23 -6.42 8.62
C TYR A 169 15.21 -6.89 10.06
N LYS A 170 16.12 -6.38 10.90
CA LYS A 170 16.22 -6.73 12.31
C LYS A 170 16.27 -5.51 13.21
N ALA A 171 15.66 -5.62 14.38
CA ALA A 171 15.78 -4.65 15.46
C ALA A 171 15.51 -5.30 16.82
N PRO A 172 16.04 -4.74 17.94
CA PRO A 172 15.65 -5.18 19.27
C PRO A 172 14.18 -4.89 19.58
N VAL A 173 13.57 -3.90 18.90
CA VAL A 173 12.16 -3.52 19.09
C VAL A 173 11.41 -3.60 17.78
N LEU A 174 10.25 -4.28 17.80
CA LEU A 174 9.28 -4.32 16.72
C LEU A 174 7.95 -3.76 17.22
N ILE A 175 7.44 -2.74 16.52
CA ILE A 175 6.11 -2.18 16.74
C ILE A 175 5.19 -2.70 15.64
N ILE A 176 4.13 -3.40 16.03
CA ILE A 176 3.14 -3.95 15.10
C ILE A 176 2.01 -2.95 14.94
N ALA A 177 1.91 -2.35 13.76
CA ALA A 177 0.90 -1.35 13.39
C ALA A 177 0.26 -1.69 12.03
N THR A 178 0.07 -2.98 11.76
CA THR A 178 -0.40 -3.51 10.47
C THR A 178 -1.85 -3.15 10.16
N GLY A 179 -2.60 -2.67 11.15
CA GLY A 179 -4.01 -2.31 10.99
C GLY A 179 -4.91 -3.53 10.80
N ALA A 180 -6.01 -3.32 10.10
CA ALA A 180 -6.96 -4.35 9.73
C ALA A 180 -7.31 -4.26 8.26
N ASN A 181 -7.67 -5.37 7.65
CA ASN A 181 -8.23 -5.40 6.30
C ASN A 181 -9.74 -5.65 6.39
N TRP A 182 -10.50 -4.85 5.65
CA TRP A 182 -11.92 -5.06 5.50
C TRP A 182 -12.18 -6.37 4.75
N ARG A 183 -13.16 -7.11 5.21
CA ARG A 183 -13.64 -8.27 4.45
C ARG A 183 -14.49 -7.78 3.29
N LYS A 184 -14.06 -8.09 2.08
CA LYS A 184 -14.81 -7.81 0.87
C LYS A 184 -15.85 -8.91 0.64
N LEU A 185 -16.96 -8.56 -0.01
CA LEU A 185 -17.98 -9.51 -0.46
C LEU A 185 -17.51 -10.30 -1.68
N ASN A 186 -16.57 -9.73 -2.45
CA ASN A 186 -16.08 -10.26 -3.72
C ASN A 186 -17.19 -10.48 -4.76
N VAL A 187 -18.14 -9.54 -4.78
CA VAL A 187 -19.23 -9.53 -5.77
C VAL A 187 -18.92 -8.61 -6.94
N PRO A 188 -19.48 -8.86 -8.13
CA PRO A 188 -19.29 -8.00 -9.29
C PRO A 188 -19.66 -6.54 -8.98
N GLY A 189 -18.76 -5.62 -9.29
CA GLY A 189 -18.94 -4.18 -9.10
C GLY A 189 -18.46 -3.65 -7.76
N GLU A 190 -18.19 -4.48 -6.74
CA GLU A 190 -17.75 -4.01 -5.42
C GLU A 190 -16.54 -3.07 -5.53
N GLU A 191 -15.47 -3.50 -6.19
CA GLU A 191 -14.25 -2.70 -6.33
C GLU A 191 -14.48 -1.39 -7.08
N LYS A 192 -15.37 -1.38 -8.05
CA LYS A 192 -15.73 -0.19 -8.83
C LYS A 192 -16.42 0.86 -7.96
N TYR A 193 -17.22 0.42 -6.99
CA TYR A 193 -18.05 1.30 -6.18
C TYR A 193 -17.49 1.61 -4.80
N ILE A 194 -16.31 1.08 -4.43
CA ILE A 194 -15.60 1.49 -3.20
C ILE A 194 -15.37 3.00 -3.20
N GLY A 195 -15.87 3.67 -2.15
CA GLY A 195 -15.86 5.14 -2.04
C GLY A 195 -16.95 5.88 -2.84
N HIS A 196 -17.74 5.17 -3.66
CA HIS A 196 -18.78 5.75 -4.52
C HIS A 196 -20.13 5.03 -4.40
N GLY A 197 -20.38 4.34 -3.29
CA GLY A 197 -21.59 3.57 -3.04
C GLY A 197 -21.33 2.33 -2.19
N VAL A 198 -20.11 1.84 -2.13
CA VAL A 198 -19.66 0.81 -1.19
C VAL A 198 -18.70 1.46 -0.19
N ALA A 199 -19.01 1.33 1.09
CA ALA A 199 -18.21 1.87 2.19
C ALA A 199 -18.02 0.80 3.27
N PHE A 200 -16.93 0.92 4.04
CA PHE A 200 -16.60 -0.04 5.10
C PHE A 200 -16.59 0.59 6.48
N CYS A 201 -16.59 1.91 6.57
CA CYS A 201 -16.52 2.65 7.83
C CYS A 201 -17.76 3.54 7.98
N PRO A 202 -18.76 3.14 8.78
CA PRO A 202 -19.97 3.96 8.97
C PRO A 202 -19.67 5.31 9.62
N HIS A 203 -18.69 5.37 10.52
CA HIS A 203 -18.30 6.61 11.19
C HIS A 203 -17.53 7.57 10.26
N CYS A 204 -16.80 7.04 9.26
CA CYS A 204 -16.03 7.86 8.32
C CYS A 204 -16.90 8.32 7.15
N ASP A 205 -17.63 7.39 6.57
CA ASP A 205 -18.34 7.58 5.30
C ASP A 205 -19.85 7.81 5.49
N GLY A 206 -20.40 7.45 6.66
CA GLY A 206 -21.83 7.57 6.96
C GLY A 206 -22.45 8.94 6.67
N PRO A 207 -21.79 10.07 7.01
CA PRO A 207 -22.30 11.40 6.70
C PRO A 207 -22.60 11.63 5.20
N PHE A 208 -21.88 10.97 4.27
CA PHE A 208 -22.11 11.08 2.84
C PHE A 208 -23.36 10.34 2.35
N TYR A 209 -23.91 9.45 3.18
CA TYR A 209 -25.11 8.68 2.90
C TYR A 209 -26.35 9.19 3.62
N LYS A 210 -26.26 10.34 4.30
CA LYS A 210 -27.41 10.95 4.98
C LYS A 210 -28.59 11.17 4.02
N GLY A 211 -29.76 10.63 4.40
CA GLY A 211 -30.98 10.71 3.60
C GLY A 211 -31.05 9.75 2.41
N LYS A 212 -30.13 8.80 2.31
CA LYS A 212 -30.14 7.75 1.30
C LYS A 212 -30.60 6.42 1.93
N GLU A 213 -31.14 5.54 1.10
CA GLU A 213 -31.35 4.15 1.48
C GLU A 213 -30.00 3.41 1.42
N VAL A 214 -29.66 2.76 2.51
CA VAL A 214 -28.42 1.98 2.62
C VAL A 214 -28.71 0.55 3.05
N ALA A 215 -27.92 -0.39 2.53
CA ALA A 215 -27.94 -1.77 2.99
C ALA A 215 -26.66 -2.06 3.78
N VAL A 216 -26.80 -2.56 4.99
CA VAL A 216 -25.68 -3.02 5.82
C VAL A 216 -25.53 -4.53 5.62
N ILE A 217 -24.33 -4.94 5.19
CA ILE A 217 -24.02 -6.34 4.92
C ILE A 217 -23.11 -6.88 6.01
N GLY A 218 -23.65 -7.77 6.83
CA GLY A 218 -22.95 -8.40 7.95
C GLY A 218 -23.65 -8.19 9.28
N GLY A 219 -23.63 -9.21 10.13
CA GLY A 219 -24.27 -9.22 11.45
C GLY A 219 -23.27 -9.27 12.62
N GLY A 220 -22.00 -8.89 12.39
CA GLY A 220 -21.02 -8.70 13.48
C GLY A 220 -21.17 -7.33 14.14
N ASN A 221 -20.35 -7.04 15.16
CA ASN A 221 -20.42 -5.78 15.91
C ASN A 221 -20.44 -4.54 14.98
N SER A 222 -19.52 -4.47 14.03
CA SER A 222 -19.46 -3.33 13.08
C SER A 222 -20.71 -3.18 12.22
N GLY A 223 -21.36 -4.29 11.85
CA GLY A 223 -22.59 -4.26 11.05
C GLY A 223 -23.82 -3.86 11.89
N VAL A 224 -23.80 -4.14 13.19
CA VAL A 224 -24.87 -3.73 14.11
C VAL A 224 -24.74 -2.29 14.53
N GLU A 225 -23.49 -1.77 14.61
CA GLU A 225 -23.19 -0.38 14.94
C GLU A 225 -23.41 0.59 13.76
N ALA A 226 -23.44 0.07 12.53
CA ALA A 226 -23.62 0.86 11.31
C ALA A 226 -25.08 1.31 11.14
#